data_a1ed77478e01c78b306adce449d9a12d
#
_entry.id   a1ed77478e01c78b306adce449d9a12d
#
_cell.length_a   1.000
_cell.length_b   1.000
_cell.length_c   1.000
_cell.angle_alpha   90.00
_cell.angle_beta   90.00
_cell.angle_gamma   90.00
#
_symmetry.space_group_name_H-M   'P 1'
#
loop_
_entity.id
_entity.type
_entity.pdbx_description
1 polymer ?
#
loop_
_entity_poly.entity_id
_entity_poly.type
_entity_poly.pdbx_seq_one_letter_code
_entity_poly.pdbx_strand_id
1 'polypeptide(L)' 'RREAEVLALVAEGRTNGEIGEALYISTKTASVHVSNILAKLGVRSRGAAVAVARETGLL' A
#
# COMPACT_ATOMS: atom_id res chain seq x y z
N ARG A 1 -2.25 2.85 11.83
CA ARG A 1 -1.89 1.46 11.58
C ARG A 1 -0.96 1.33 10.40
N ARG A 2 -0.13 0.29 10.43
CA ARG A 2 0.89 0.12 9.39
C ARG A 2 0.29 -0.02 7.99
N GLU A 3 -0.78 -0.79 7.85
CA GLU A 3 -1.37 -0.98 6.52
C GLU A 3 -1.97 0.30 5.96
N ALA A 4 -2.59 1.12 6.80
CA ALA A 4 -3.12 2.40 6.36
C ALA A 4 -2.00 3.34 5.92
N GLU A 5 -0.87 3.32 6.63
CA GLU A 5 0.30 4.11 6.25
C GLU A 5 0.85 3.65 4.90
N VAL A 6 0.95 2.33 4.71
CA VAL A 6 1.44 1.78 3.45
C VAL A 6 0.50 2.14 2.31
N LEU A 7 -0.81 2.02 2.53
CA LEU A 7 -1.80 2.34 1.51
C LEU A 7 -1.72 3.82 1.10
N ALA A 8 -1.53 4.72 2.07
CA ALA A 8 -1.38 6.14 1.78
C ALA A 8 -0.16 6.40 0.89
N LEU A 9 0.96 5.71 1.17
CA LEU A 9 2.17 5.85 0.37
C LEU A 9 2.00 5.27 -1.03
N VAL A 10 1.27 4.17 -1.15
CA VAL A 10 0.92 3.60 -2.46
C VAL A 10 0.12 4.63 -3.26
N ALA A 11 -0.83 5.31 -2.61
CA ALA A 11 -1.65 6.33 -3.27
C ALA A 11 -0.81 7.51 -3.75
N GLU A 12 0.31 7.79 -3.08
CA GLU A 12 1.24 8.84 -3.50
C GLU A 12 2.13 8.43 -4.66
N GLY A 13 2.06 7.16 -5.09
CA GLY A 13 2.89 6.66 -6.18
C GLY A 13 4.26 6.19 -5.75
N ARG A 14 4.46 5.91 -4.46
CA ARG A 14 5.75 5.47 -3.94
C ARG A 14 6.06 4.04 -4.34
N THR A 15 7.33 3.76 -4.61
CA THR A 15 7.79 2.39 -4.83
C THR A 15 7.91 1.66 -3.51
N ASN A 16 8.07 0.32 -3.56
CA ASN A 16 8.29 -0.46 -2.34
C ASN A 16 9.55 0.00 -1.60
N GLY A 17 10.60 0.36 -2.33
CA GLY A 17 11.81 0.87 -1.72
C GLY A 17 11.56 2.19 -0.99
N GLU A 18 10.79 3.08 -1.61
CA GLU A 18 10.45 4.36 -1.00
C GLU A 18 9.56 4.19 0.22
N ILE A 19 8.61 3.25 0.15
CA ILE A 19 7.76 2.92 1.29
C ILE A 19 8.61 2.40 2.44
N GLY A 20 9.55 1.50 2.13
CA GLY A 20 10.47 0.97 3.14
C GLY A 20 11.27 2.07 3.82
N GLU A 21 11.79 3.01 3.05
CA GLU A 21 12.54 4.13 3.59
C GLU A 21 11.68 5.01 4.49
N ALA A 22 10.48 5.31 4.04
CA ALA A 22 9.57 6.19 4.79
C ALA A 22 9.15 5.58 6.13
N LEU A 23 9.01 4.27 6.17
CA LEU A 23 8.50 3.57 7.36
C LEU A 23 9.61 2.86 8.15
N TYR A 24 10.87 3.00 7.72
CA TYR A 24 12.02 2.36 8.36
C TYR A 24 11.89 0.84 8.39
N ILE A 25 11.42 0.26 7.28
CA ILE A 25 11.34 -1.19 7.09
C ILE A 25 12.04 -1.55 5.79
N SER A 26 12.37 -2.84 5.62
CA SER A 26 13.03 -3.29 4.40
C SER A 26 12.06 -3.21 3.20
N THR A 27 12.64 -3.15 1.99
CA THR A 27 11.85 -3.20 0.76
C THR A 27 11.03 -4.48 0.70
N LYS A 28 11.60 -5.59 1.15
CA LYS A 28 10.91 -6.87 1.18
C LYS A 28 9.68 -6.81 2.10
N THR A 29 9.83 -6.22 3.28
CA THR A 29 8.72 -6.07 4.23
C THR A 29 7.64 -5.17 3.64
N ALA A 30 8.05 -4.08 2.99
CA ALA A 30 7.10 -3.19 2.31
C ALA A 30 6.31 -3.94 1.24
N SER A 31 7.00 -4.78 0.46
CA SER A 31 6.36 -5.61 -0.56
C SER A 31 5.31 -6.55 0.04
N VAL A 32 5.62 -7.16 1.18
CA VAL A 32 4.67 -8.03 1.88
C VAL A 32 3.43 -7.25 2.31
N HIS A 33 3.62 -6.06 2.88
CA HIS A 33 2.48 -5.23 3.27
C HIS A 33 1.61 -4.86 2.07
N VAL A 34 2.23 -4.47 0.96
CA VAL A 34 1.48 -4.14 -0.26
C VAL A 34 0.69 -5.35 -0.75
N SER A 35 1.33 -6.51 -0.81
CA SER A 35 0.65 -7.74 -1.24
C SER A 35 -0.55 -8.07 -0.35
N ASN A 36 -0.39 -7.91 0.97
CA ASN A 36 -1.48 -8.18 1.90
C ASN A 36 -2.65 -7.21 1.69
N ILE A 37 -2.35 -5.94 1.42
CA ILE A 37 -3.37 -4.94 1.14
C ILE A 37 -4.14 -5.30 -0.12
N LEU A 38 -3.43 -5.67 -1.19
CA LEU A 38 -4.08 -6.06 -2.44
C LEU A 38 -5.00 -7.26 -2.23
N ALA A 39 -4.55 -8.25 -1.46
CA ALA A 39 -5.36 -9.42 -1.16
C ALA A 39 -6.60 -9.05 -0.36
N LYS A 40 -6.47 -8.19 0.64
CA LYS A 40 -7.60 -7.77 1.47
C LYS A 40 -8.65 -7.01 0.68
N LEU A 41 -8.20 -6.19 -0.28
CA LEU A 41 -9.12 -5.41 -1.10
C LEU A 41 -9.65 -6.21 -2.30
N GLY A 42 -9.11 -7.40 -2.53
CA GLY A 42 -9.54 -8.25 -3.62
C GLY A 42 -9.15 -7.71 -4.99
N VAL A 43 -8.03 -7.01 -5.08
CA VAL A 43 -7.56 -6.40 -6.31
C VAL A 43 -6.20 -6.94 -6.70
N ARG A 44 -5.76 -6.66 -7.93
CA ARG A 44 -4.51 -7.19 -8.47
C ARG A 44 -3.43 -6.15 -8.71
N SER A 45 -3.77 -4.88 -8.59
CA SER A 45 -2.81 -3.82 -8.89
C SER A 45 -2.90 -2.71 -7.85
N ARG A 46 -1.81 -1.94 -7.75
CA ARG A 46 -1.77 -0.79 -6.85
C ARG A 46 -2.81 0.25 -7.23
N GLY A 47 -2.97 0.50 -8.54
CA GLY A 47 -3.97 1.45 -9.00
C GLY A 47 -5.38 1.05 -8.61
N ALA A 48 -5.70 -0.24 -8.76
CA ALA A 48 -7.00 -0.75 -8.35
C ALA A 48 -7.19 -0.62 -6.84
N ALA A 49 -6.12 -0.87 -6.07
CA ALA A 49 -6.19 -0.73 -4.61
C ALA A 49 -6.50 0.71 -4.20
N VAL A 50 -5.85 1.68 -4.85
CA VAL A 50 -6.09 3.10 -4.57
C VAL A 50 -7.53 3.47 -4.92
N ALA A 51 -8.03 3.01 -6.06
CA ALA A 51 -9.40 3.30 -6.49
C ALA A 51 -10.41 2.75 -5.48
N VAL A 52 -10.24 1.50 -5.05
CA VAL A 52 -11.13 0.90 -4.05
C VAL A 52 -11.05 1.65 -2.73
N ALA A 53 -9.83 2.01 -2.31
CA ALA A 53 -9.63 2.72 -1.05
C ALA A 53 -10.33 4.07 -1.04
N ARG A 54 -10.31 4.78 -2.16
CA ARG A 54 -11.00 6.06 -2.28
C ARG A 54 -12.52 5.90 -2.27
N GLU A 55 -13.02 4.87 -2.96
CA GLU A 55 -14.46 4.60 -2.99
C GLU A 55 -15.00 4.21 -1.61
N THR A 56 -14.21 3.48 -0.84
CA THR A 56 -14.64 2.98 0.47
C THR A 56 -14.31 3.92 1.61
N GLY A 57 -13.63 5.02 1.33
CA GLY A 57 -13.29 6.01 2.36
C GLY A 57 -12.09 5.64 3.19
N LEU A 58 -11.24 4.70 2.73
CA LEU A 58 -10.00 4.36 3.43
C LEU A 58 -8.92 5.42 3.22
N LEU A 59 -9.05 6.23 2.19
CA LEU A 59 -8.14 7.34 1.90
C LEU A 59 -8.81 8.69 2.04
#